data_1eea72ea9914321e1699316a03f1843d
#
_entry.id   1eea72ea9914321e1699316a03f1843d
#
_cell.length_a   1.000
_cell.length_b   1.000
_cell.length_c   1.000
_cell.angle_alpha   90.00
_cell.angle_beta   90.00
_cell.angle_gamma   90.00
#
_symmetry.space_group_name_H-M   'P 1'
#
loop_
_entity.id
_entity.type
_entity.pdbx_description
1 polymer ?
#
loop_
_entity_poly.entity_id
_entity_poly.type
_entity_poly.pdbx_seq_one_letter_code
_entity_poly.pdbx_strand_id
1 'polypeptide(L)'
;AYVNGKRLEKPESIDLQDAIISFNTLVMNDETIHGLNDASFSHRFIGSCGLDSIRVIKGQFGAHVNTNPKPWDIAAQFLFASELGLKMTTLDNMELDFSKAGPFIISNNACHEEVLGILNSGDGYKIQ
;
A
#
# COMPACT_ATOMS: atom_id res chain seq x y z
N ALA A 1 0.92 11.95 14.71
CA ALA A 1 2.17 11.54 14.05
C ALA A 1 3.07 12.75 13.79
N TYR A 2 4.36 12.60 14.05
CA TYR A 2 5.32 13.70 13.98
C TYR A 2 6.60 13.26 13.27
N VAL A 3 7.22 14.20 12.55
CA VAL A 3 8.56 14.03 11.98
C VAL A 3 9.40 15.22 12.42
N ASN A 4 10.52 14.94 13.08
CA ASN A 4 11.44 15.98 13.59
C ASN A 4 10.72 17.07 14.40
N GLY A 5 9.77 16.66 15.25
CA GLY A 5 9.02 17.55 16.11
C GLY A 5 7.87 18.29 15.41
N LYS A 6 7.66 18.09 14.13
CA LYS A 6 6.55 18.68 13.39
C LYS A 6 5.45 17.66 13.20
N ARG A 7 4.20 18.07 13.43
CA ARG A 7 3.04 17.21 13.21
C ARG A 7 2.88 16.94 11.73
N LEU A 8 2.69 15.65 11.40
CA LEU A 8 2.35 15.25 10.04
C LEU A 8 0.90 15.60 9.73
N GLU A 9 0.68 16.13 8.54
CA GLU A 9 -0.65 16.36 8.02
C GLU A 9 -1.02 15.24 7.05
N LYS A 10 -2.34 15.08 6.84
CA LYS A 10 -2.82 14.12 5.84
C LYS A 10 -2.21 14.46 4.48
N PRO A 11 -1.54 13.51 3.82
CA PRO A 11 -0.98 13.77 2.50
C PRO A 11 -2.10 13.98 1.47
N GLU A 12 -1.79 14.73 0.43
CA GLU A 12 -2.73 14.94 -0.66
C GLU A 12 -3.02 13.60 -1.35
N SER A 13 -4.30 13.41 -1.72
CA SER A 13 -4.69 12.30 -2.56
C SER A 13 -4.27 12.58 -3.99
N ILE A 14 -3.51 11.66 -4.57
CA ILE A 14 -3.01 11.75 -5.94
C ILE A 14 -3.58 10.57 -6.69
N ASP A 15 -4.09 10.80 -7.90
CA ASP A 15 -4.60 9.72 -8.74
C ASP A 15 -3.47 8.74 -9.08
N LEU A 16 -3.83 7.48 -9.26
CA LEU A 16 -2.85 6.42 -9.49
C LEU A 16 -1.92 6.72 -10.67
N GLN A 17 -2.45 7.26 -11.76
CA GLN A 17 -1.66 7.60 -12.94
C GLN A 17 -0.53 8.60 -12.66
N ASP A 18 -0.65 9.40 -11.61
CA ASP A 18 0.34 10.42 -11.21
C ASP A 18 1.16 9.98 -10.01
N ALA A 19 0.89 8.81 -9.45
CA ALA A 19 1.49 8.35 -8.21
C ALA A 19 2.62 7.35 -8.43
N ILE A 20 3.63 7.44 -7.58
CA ILE A 20 4.61 6.36 -7.42
C ILE A 20 4.00 5.36 -6.45
N ILE A 21 4.06 4.09 -6.79
CA ILE A 21 3.57 3.02 -5.91
C ILE A 21 4.67 2.02 -5.60
N SER A 22 4.48 1.27 -4.53
CA SER A 22 5.39 0.22 -4.09
C SER A 22 4.62 -1.08 -3.93
N PHE A 23 5.19 -2.17 -4.41
CA PHE A 23 4.62 -3.51 -4.21
C PHE A 23 5.71 -4.56 -4.34
N ASN A 24 5.59 -5.64 -3.54
CA ASN A 24 6.49 -6.78 -3.68
C ASN A 24 5.95 -7.72 -4.77
N THR A 25 6.85 -8.21 -5.61
CA THR A 25 6.49 -8.94 -6.82
C THR A 25 6.56 -10.45 -6.69
N LEU A 26 7.03 -10.96 -5.54
CA LEU A 26 7.35 -12.38 -5.37
C LEU A 26 6.18 -13.33 -5.68
N VAL A 27 4.96 -12.92 -5.37
CA VAL A 27 3.77 -13.76 -5.55
C VAL A 27 2.79 -13.19 -6.57
N MET A 28 3.16 -12.10 -7.25
CA MET A 28 2.34 -11.50 -8.29
C MET A 28 2.64 -12.12 -9.64
N ASN A 29 1.61 -12.32 -10.45
CA ASN A 29 1.82 -12.73 -11.83
C ASN A 29 2.18 -11.53 -12.72
N ASP A 30 2.65 -11.81 -13.93
CA ASP A 30 3.12 -10.78 -14.86
C ASP A 30 2.02 -9.79 -15.24
N GLU A 31 0.80 -10.24 -15.44
CA GLU A 31 -0.34 -9.38 -15.77
C GLU A 31 -0.59 -8.33 -14.69
N THR A 32 -0.54 -8.73 -13.43
CA THR A 32 -0.74 -7.81 -12.30
C THR A 32 0.40 -6.80 -12.21
N ILE A 33 1.64 -7.25 -12.37
CA ILE A 33 2.81 -6.37 -12.37
C ILE A 33 2.70 -5.34 -13.50
N HIS A 34 2.37 -5.79 -14.70
CA HIS A 34 2.16 -4.89 -15.84
C HIS A 34 0.99 -3.92 -15.60
N GLY A 35 -0.12 -4.43 -15.08
CA GLY A 35 -1.30 -3.60 -14.80
C GLY A 35 -0.99 -2.48 -13.81
N LEU A 36 -0.28 -2.79 -12.74
CA LEU A 36 0.13 -1.79 -11.75
C LEU A 36 1.13 -0.80 -12.33
N ASN A 37 2.10 -1.26 -13.09
CA ASN A 37 3.08 -0.38 -13.74
C ASN A 37 2.42 0.56 -14.76
N ASP A 38 1.50 0.05 -15.56
CA ASP A 38 0.82 0.86 -16.58
C ASP A 38 -0.12 1.89 -15.97
N ALA A 39 -0.79 1.54 -14.87
CA ALA A 39 -1.76 2.42 -14.23
C ALA A 39 -1.11 3.49 -13.36
N SER A 40 0.11 3.30 -12.89
CA SER A 40 0.83 4.23 -12.02
C SER A 40 1.85 5.05 -12.80
N PHE A 41 2.31 6.14 -12.19
CA PHE A 41 3.41 6.92 -12.76
C PHE A 41 4.73 6.14 -12.76
N SER A 42 5.02 5.46 -11.67
CA SER A 42 6.24 4.65 -11.54
C SER A 42 6.15 3.69 -10.36
N HIS A 43 7.02 2.70 -10.39
CA HIS A 43 7.16 1.71 -9.32
C HIS A 43 8.50 1.88 -8.62
N ARG A 44 8.48 1.84 -7.30
CA ARG A 44 9.68 1.77 -6.45
C ARG A 44 9.44 0.74 -5.36
N PHE A 45 10.48 0.02 -4.98
CA PHE A 45 10.39 -0.95 -3.92
C PHE A 45 11.66 -0.90 -3.07
N ILE A 46 11.53 -0.42 -1.82
CA ILE A 46 12.66 -0.30 -0.91
C ILE A 46 13.03 -1.66 -0.33
N GLY A 47 12.03 -2.54 -0.18
CA GLY A 47 12.24 -3.88 0.36
C GLY A 47 12.04 -3.96 1.87
N SER A 48 11.54 -2.90 2.49
CA SER A 48 11.18 -2.86 3.90
C SER A 48 9.74 -2.41 4.02
N CYS A 49 8.89 -3.23 4.61
CA CYS A 49 7.47 -2.92 4.82
C CYS A 49 7.30 -1.56 5.52
N GLY A 50 8.06 -1.32 6.59
CA GLY A 50 7.99 -0.06 7.32
C GLY A 50 8.44 1.14 6.49
N LEU A 51 9.54 1.03 5.77
CA LEU A 51 10.06 2.13 4.96
C LEU A 51 9.17 2.43 3.77
N ASP A 52 8.64 1.41 3.10
CA ASP A 52 7.69 1.60 1.99
C ASP A 52 6.40 2.24 2.49
N SER A 53 5.87 1.80 3.64
CA SER A 53 4.67 2.38 4.25
C SER A 53 4.88 3.84 4.67
N ILE A 54 6.04 4.18 5.22
CA ILE A 54 6.37 5.57 5.59
C ILE A 54 6.33 6.49 4.38
N ARG A 55 6.73 6.03 3.21
CA ARG A 55 6.64 6.83 1.98
C ARG A 55 5.20 7.17 1.63
N VAL A 56 4.26 6.25 1.85
CA VAL A 56 2.83 6.53 1.69
C VAL A 56 2.36 7.52 2.75
N ILE A 57 2.74 7.31 4.01
CA ILE A 57 2.37 8.17 5.13
C ILE A 57 2.84 9.61 4.91
N LYS A 58 4.01 9.80 4.33
CA LYS A 58 4.58 11.11 4.03
C LYS A 58 4.10 11.69 2.68
N GLY A 59 3.27 10.97 1.95
CA GLY A 59 2.74 11.45 0.67
C GLY A 59 3.71 11.31 -0.51
N GLN A 60 4.81 10.59 -0.36
CA GLN A 60 5.79 10.37 -1.41
C GLN A 60 5.38 9.24 -2.35
N PHE A 61 4.69 8.22 -1.82
CA PHE A 61 4.05 7.16 -2.61
C PHE A 61 2.54 7.27 -2.46
N GLY A 62 1.80 6.86 -3.48
CA GLY A 62 0.35 6.80 -3.41
C GLY A 62 -0.17 5.55 -2.73
N ALA A 63 0.55 4.44 -2.86
CA ALA A 63 0.16 3.16 -2.29
C ALA A 63 1.38 2.26 -2.06
N HIS A 64 1.25 1.36 -1.10
CA HIS A 64 2.17 0.24 -0.88
C HIS A 64 1.36 -1.03 -0.68
N VAL A 65 1.68 -2.06 -1.42
CA VAL A 65 1.07 -3.40 -1.32
C VAL A 65 2.12 -4.38 -0.85
N ASN A 66 1.82 -5.12 0.22
CA ASN A 66 2.69 -6.17 0.71
C ASN A 66 1.91 -7.47 0.81
N THR A 67 2.36 -8.48 0.09
CA THR A 67 1.66 -9.77 0.02
C THR A 67 2.18 -10.78 1.04
N ASN A 68 3.25 -10.47 1.77
CA ASN A 68 3.83 -11.39 2.76
C ASN A 68 4.39 -10.64 3.99
N PRO A 69 3.56 -9.84 4.70
CA PRO A 69 4.03 -9.12 5.88
C PRO A 69 4.13 -10.06 7.10
N LYS A 70 4.89 -9.60 8.10
CA LYS A 70 4.88 -10.19 9.45
C LYS A 70 3.90 -9.40 10.33
N PRO A 71 3.38 -9.99 11.43
CA PRO A 71 2.43 -9.26 12.29
C PRO A 71 2.96 -7.93 12.81
N TRP A 72 4.25 -7.87 13.15
CA TRP A 72 4.89 -6.64 13.63
C TRP A 72 5.10 -5.60 12.54
N ASP A 73 4.92 -5.95 11.26
CA ASP A 73 5.10 -5.02 10.15
C ASP A 73 3.92 -4.09 9.94
N ILE A 74 2.75 -4.40 10.52
CA ILE A 74 1.50 -3.71 10.16
C ILE A 74 0.95 -2.81 11.25
N ALA A 75 1.27 -3.07 12.51
CA ALA A 75 0.62 -2.38 13.63
C ALA A 75 0.90 -0.87 13.67
N ALA A 76 2.17 -0.47 13.55
CA ALA A 76 2.56 0.93 13.58
C ALA A 76 2.01 1.69 12.37
N GLN A 77 2.08 1.10 11.20
CA GLN A 77 1.57 1.69 9.96
C GLN A 77 0.07 1.91 10.02
N PHE A 78 -0.66 0.97 10.63
CA PHE A 78 -2.10 1.11 10.80
C PHE A 78 -2.45 2.30 11.69
N LEU A 79 -1.71 2.50 12.76
CA LEU A 79 -1.93 3.63 13.64
C LEU A 79 -1.71 4.96 12.91
N PHE A 80 -0.62 5.08 12.16
CA PHE A 80 -0.34 6.27 11.35
C PHE A 80 -1.43 6.50 10.30
N ALA A 81 -1.85 5.45 9.61
CA ALA A 81 -2.89 5.54 8.59
C ALA A 81 -4.20 6.03 9.21
N SER A 82 -4.58 5.49 10.36
CA SER A 82 -5.79 5.90 11.07
C SER A 82 -5.75 7.37 11.48
N GLU A 83 -4.62 7.84 12.02
CA GLU A 83 -4.46 9.25 12.40
C GLU A 83 -4.55 10.20 11.21
N LEU A 84 -4.01 9.79 10.07
CA LEU A 84 -3.88 10.66 8.89
C LEU A 84 -5.03 10.50 7.89
N GLY A 85 -6.00 9.64 8.18
CA GLY A 85 -7.13 9.42 7.28
C GLY A 85 -6.75 8.70 5.98
N LEU A 86 -5.65 7.94 6.01
CA LEU A 86 -5.28 7.04 4.91
C LEU A 86 -6.06 5.74 5.04
N LYS A 87 -6.13 4.98 3.95
CA LYS A 87 -6.76 3.66 3.97
C LYS A 87 -5.70 2.58 4.13
N MET A 88 -5.95 1.64 5.03
CA MET A 88 -5.13 0.44 5.19
C MET A 88 -6.06 -0.75 5.43
N THR A 89 -6.09 -1.67 4.47
CA THR A 89 -7.02 -2.79 4.47
C THR A 89 -6.34 -4.06 3.98
N THR A 90 -7.05 -5.19 4.07
CA THR A 90 -6.66 -6.39 3.34
C THR A 90 -6.83 -6.15 1.83
N LEU A 91 -6.32 -7.06 1.02
CA LEU A 91 -6.46 -6.95 -0.45
C LEU A 91 -7.88 -7.25 -0.93
N ASP A 92 -8.74 -7.75 -0.04
CA ASP A 92 -10.18 -7.90 -0.28
C ASP A 92 -10.99 -6.70 0.25
N ASN A 93 -10.32 -5.62 0.59
CA ASN A 93 -10.91 -4.38 1.10
C ASN A 93 -11.65 -4.56 2.45
N MET A 94 -11.15 -5.46 3.28
CA MET A 94 -11.69 -5.74 4.61
C MET A 94 -10.79 -5.15 5.69
N GLU A 95 -11.28 -5.06 6.92
CA GLU A 95 -10.48 -4.62 8.05
C GLU A 95 -9.34 -5.60 8.31
N LEU A 96 -8.18 -5.06 8.72
CA LEU A 96 -7.03 -5.88 9.08
C LEU A 96 -7.28 -6.63 10.38
N ASP A 97 -6.83 -7.88 10.41
CA ASP A 97 -6.81 -8.71 11.61
C ASP A 97 -5.37 -8.83 12.10
N PHE A 98 -5.05 -8.14 13.20
CA PHE A 98 -3.69 -8.10 13.75
C PHE A 98 -3.25 -9.42 14.39
N SER A 99 -4.17 -10.36 14.58
CA SER A 99 -3.82 -11.69 15.07
C SER A 99 -3.25 -12.58 13.96
N LYS A 100 -3.39 -12.17 12.70
CA LYS A 100 -2.91 -12.91 11.53
C LYS A 100 -2.16 -11.98 10.60
N ALA A 101 -0.93 -12.36 10.24
CA ALA A 101 -0.21 -11.66 9.19
C ALA A 101 -0.83 -12.04 7.84
N GLY A 102 -1.35 -11.08 7.12
CA GLY A 102 -1.93 -11.30 5.80
C GLY A 102 -1.61 -10.15 4.85
N PRO A 103 -1.79 -10.36 3.54
CA PRO A 103 -1.55 -9.31 2.56
C PRO A 103 -2.35 -8.05 2.86
N PHE A 104 -1.73 -6.90 2.66
CA PHE A 104 -2.39 -5.61 2.90
C PHE A 104 -1.98 -4.55 1.90
N ILE A 105 -2.77 -3.49 1.86
CA ILE A 105 -2.48 -2.25 1.14
C ILE A 105 -2.62 -1.08 2.10
N ILE A 106 -1.68 -0.14 2.04
CA ILE A 106 -1.82 1.19 2.62
C ILE A 106 -1.76 2.20 1.48
N SER A 107 -2.71 3.12 1.42
CA SER A 107 -2.81 4.03 0.28
C SER A 107 -3.52 5.33 0.63
N ASN A 108 -3.33 6.35 -0.22
CA ASN A 108 -4.22 7.49 -0.20
C ASN A 108 -5.60 7.09 -0.77
N ASN A 109 -6.59 7.94 -0.56
CA ASN A 109 -7.97 7.61 -0.92
C ASN A 109 -8.20 7.54 -2.44
N ALA A 110 -7.42 8.24 -3.24
CA ALA A 110 -7.58 8.23 -4.69
C ALA A 110 -7.01 6.95 -5.34
N CYS A 111 -5.96 6.35 -4.75
CA CYS A 111 -5.33 5.16 -5.31
C CYS A 111 -6.00 3.85 -4.88
N HIS A 112 -6.68 3.83 -3.74
CA HIS A 112 -7.06 2.59 -3.05
C HIS A 112 -7.88 1.63 -3.91
N GLU A 113 -8.99 2.12 -4.43
CA GLU A 113 -9.93 1.26 -5.17
C GLU A 113 -9.34 0.79 -6.51
N GLU A 114 -8.61 1.64 -7.19
CA GLU A 114 -8.02 1.29 -8.49
C GLU A 114 -6.93 0.23 -8.34
N VAL A 115 -6.07 0.37 -7.34
CA VAL A 115 -5.03 -0.63 -7.04
C VAL A 115 -5.68 -1.97 -6.67
N LEU A 116 -6.70 -1.95 -5.81
CA LEU A 116 -7.42 -3.17 -5.44
C LEU A 116 -8.10 -3.82 -6.65
N GLY A 117 -8.65 -3.02 -7.54
CA GLY A 117 -9.27 -3.52 -8.77
C GLY A 117 -8.27 -4.28 -9.64
N ILE A 118 -7.06 -3.75 -9.80
CA ILE A 118 -6.00 -4.41 -10.56
C ILE A 118 -5.54 -5.70 -9.87
N LEU A 119 -5.33 -5.65 -8.55
CA LEU A 119 -4.90 -6.82 -7.77
C LEU A 119 -5.90 -7.96 -7.82
N ASN A 120 -7.19 -7.66 -7.81
CA ASN A 120 -8.26 -8.64 -7.80
C ASN A 120 -8.72 -9.05 -9.21
N SER A 121 -8.06 -8.56 -10.23
CA SER A 121 -8.30 -8.95 -11.61
C SER A 121 -7.65 -10.32 -11.86
N GLY A 122 -8.47 -11.37 -11.92
CA GLY A 122 -7.97 -12.75 -12.03
C GLY A 122 -7.31 -13.21 -10.73
N ASP A 123 -6.17 -13.89 -10.83
CA ASP A 123 -5.43 -14.45 -9.69
C ASP A 123 -4.13 -13.69 -9.40
N GLY A 124 -4.12 -12.40 -9.69
CA GLY A 124 -2.92 -11.58 -9.78
C GLY A 124 -1.95 -11.64 -8.61
N TYR A 125 -2.45 -11.72 -7.38
CA TYR A 125 -1.58 -11.76 -6.18
C TYR A 125 -1.65 -13.10 -5.45
N LYS A 126 -2.46 -14.02 -5.90
CA LYS A 126 -2.67 -15.31 -5.21
C LYS A 126 -1.59 -16.30 -5.63
N ILE A 127 -1.07 -17.03 -4.66
CA ILE A 127 -0.10 -18.09 -4.91
C ILE A 127 -0.82 -19.24 -5.62
N GLN A 128 -0.24 -19.70 -6.70
CA GLN A 128 -0.75 -20.81 -7.47
C GLN A 128 -0.23 -22.15 -6.92
#